data_8fe617612bde9201202aafb8dcbfac27
#
_entry.id   8fe617612bde9201202aafb8dcbfac27
#
_cell.length_a   1.000
_cell.length_b   1.000
_cell.length_c   1.000
_cell.angle_alpha   90.00
_cell.angle_beta   90.00
_cell.angle_gamma   90.00
#
_symmetry.space_group_name_H-M   'P 1'
#
loop_
_entity.id
_entity.type
_entity.pdbx_description
1 polymer ?
#
loop_
_entity_poly.entity_id
_entity_poly.type
_entity_poly.pdbx_seq_one_letter_code
_entity_poly.pdbx_strand_id
1 'polypeptide(L)'
;RDLRMSRGLGDVYKRQAAERAGETAGYAETSRDFTFNASAAHDENSREVYVLVIGETARACNFGLYGYERNTTPLLDKMEGVVTFTDVLTQSNTTHKSVPMLLSAASAEDYDCLYRQKGIITAFKEAGFHTAFFSNQLPNHSFIDFLGMEADDWKFIKKDAPKGANISDDELLFLVEKELKAGHQKLFIVLHAYG
;
A
#
# COMPACT_ATOMS: atom_id res chain seq x y z
N ARG A 1 -5.25 -36.73 13.52
CA ARG A 1 -4.41 -35.70 14.20
C ARG A 1 -4.44 -34.34 13.50
N ASP A 2 -4.55 -34.32 12.16
CA ASP A 2 -4.48 -33.08 11.36
C ASP A 2 -5.73 -32.20 11.41
N LEU A 3 -6.93 -32.76 11.60
CA LEU A 3 -8.18 -32.04 11.66
C LEU A 3 -8.34 -31.15 12.92
N ARG A 4 -7.64 -31.44 14.00
CA ARG A 4 -7.65 -30.60 15.22
C ARG A 4 -6.76 -29.36 15.07
N MET A 5 -5.64 -29.48 14.35
CA MET A 5 -4.74 -28.34 14.06
C MET A 5 -5.40 -27.36 13.07
N SER A 6 -6.12 -27.87 12.04
CA SER A 6 -6.80 -26.99 11.09
C SER A 6 -7.96 -26.20 11.69
N ARG A 7 -8.67 -26.77 12.67
CA ARG A 7 -9.72 -26.05 13.42
C ARG A 7 -9.13 -24.95 14.30
N GLY A 8 -8.01 -25.22 14.98
CA GLY A 8 -7.33 -24.22 15.82
C GLY A 8 -6.81 -23.03 15.01
N LEU A 9 -6.22 -23.26 13.84
CA LEU A 9 -5.79 -22.20 12.91
C LEU A 9 -6.98 -21.38 12.42
N GLY A 10 -8.09 -22.02 12.01
CA GLY A 10 -9.29 -21.32 11.59
C GLY A 10 -9.89 -20.43 12.67
N ASP A 11 -9.85 -20.87 13.95
CA ASP A 11 -10.35 -20.07 15.08
C ASP A 11 -9.39 -18.92 15.42
N VAL A 12 -8.08 -19.09 15.26
CA VAL A 12 -7.10 -18.02 15.41
C VAL A 12 -7.32 -16.95 14.33
N TYR A 13 -7.49 -17.35 13.06
CA TYR A 13 -7.76 -16.41 11.98
C TYR A 13 -9.09 -15.66 12.17
N LYS A 14 -10.15 -16.33 12.63
CA LYS A 14 -11.44 -15.69 12.90
C LYS A 14 -11.34 -14.69 14.06
N ARG A 15 -10.60 -15.04 15.11
CA ARG A 15 -10.37 -14.14 16.26
C ARG A 15 -9.57 -12.93 15.83
N GLN A 16 -8.48 -13.11 15.10
CA GLN A 16 -7.69 -12.01 14.55
C GLN A 16 -8.49 -11.12 13.60
N ALA A 17 -9.36 -11.70 12.77
CA ALA A 17 -10.25 -10.92 11.91
C ALA A 17 -11.28 -10.13 12.71
N ALA A 18 -11.83 -10.70 13.77
CA ALA A 18 -12.78 -10.01 14.66
C ALA A 18 -12.11 -8.91 15.49
N GLU A 19 -10.90 -9.15 15.99
CA GLU A 19 -10.07 -8.14 16.68
C GLU A 19 -9.74 -6.98 15.73
N ARG A 20 -9.30 -7.25 14.50
CA ARG A 20 -9.02 -6.22 13.48
C ARG A 20 -10.27 -5.43 13.10
N ALA A 21 -11.41 -6.09 12.93
CA ALA A 21 -12.67 -5.41 12.65
C ALA A 21 -13.09 -4.48 13.81
N GLY A 22 -12.80 -4.88 15.05
CA GLY A 22 -13.00 -4.03 16.25
C GLY A 22 -12.02 -2.85 16.30
N GLU A 23 -10.75 -3.10 15.99
CA GLU A 23 -9.71 -2.07 15.95
C GLU A 23 -9.99 -0.99 14.89
N THR A 24 -10.53 -1.38 13.75
CA THR A 24 -10.79 -0.46 12.64
C THR A 24 -12.18 0.16 12.64
N ALA A 25 -13.12 -0.36 13.43
CA ALA A 25 -14.49 0.16 13.49
C ALA A 25 -14.55 1.64 13.94
N GLY A 26 -13.60 2.09 14.74
CA GLY A 26 -13.50 3.48 15.19
C GLY A 26 -12.71 4.41 14.24
N TYR A 27 -11.94 3.88 13.29
CA TYR A 27 -11.03 4.68 12.46
C TYR A 27 -11.73 5.82 11.71
N ALA A 28 -12.81 5.52 11.02
CA ALA A 28 -13.55 6.51 10.23
C ALA A 28 -14.16 7.63 11.11
N GLU A 29 -14.40 7.34 12.38
CA GLU A 29 -14.98 8.28 13.33
C GLU A 29 -13.91 9.13 14.01
N THR A 30 -12.83 8.50 14.47
CA THR A 30 -11.73 9.17 15.20
C THR A 30 -10.82 9.99 14.29
N SER A 31 -10.67 9.63 13.02
CA SER A 31 -9.87 10.36 12.04
C SER A 31 -10.68 11.33 11.16
N ARG A 32 -12.00 11.43 11.35
CA ARG A 32 -12.91 12.20 10.49
C ARG A 32 -12.48 13.65 10.29
N ASP A 33 -12.15 14.30 11.40
CA ASP A 33 -11.84 15.74 11.42
C ASP A 33 -10.35 16.03 11.26
N PHE A 34 -9.54 14.98 11.03
CA PHE A 34 -8.11 15.13 10.82
C PHE A 34 -7.83 15.73 9.45
N THR A 35 -6.94 16.73 9.41
CA THR A 35 -6.38 17.31 8.18
C THR A 35 -4.90 17.54 8.33
N PHE A 36 -4.14 17.32 7.27
CA PHE A 36 -2.72 17.67 7.17
C PHE A 36 -2.51 19.15 6.92
N ASN A 37 -3.52 19.86 6.39
CA ASN A 37 -3.40 21.20 5.80
C ASN A 37 -2.30 21.23 4.73
N ALA A 38 -2.20 20.18 3.95
CA ALA A 38 -1.16 20.02 2.94
C ALA A 38 -1.46 20.89 1.72
N SER A 39 -0.39 21.46 1.15
CA SER A 39 -0.45 22.20 -0.11
C SER A 39 0.70 21.81 -1.02
N ALA A 40 0.50 21.85 -2.34
CA ALA A 40 1.57 21.63 -3.30
C ALA A 40 2.50 22.85 -3.36
N ALA A 41 3.82 22.59 -3.31
CA ALA A 41 4.83 23.65 -3.39
C ALA A 41 5.24 24.00 -4.83
N HIS A 42 4.85 23.18 -5.81
CA HIS A 42 5.22 23.32 -7.20
C HIS A 42 4.17 24.10 -8.00
N ASP A 43 4.57 24.59 -9.18
CA ASP A 43 3.71 25.35 -10.09
C ASP A 43 2.42 24.56 -10.40
N GLU A 44 1.29 25.24 -10.34
CA GLU A 44 -0.03 24.67 -10.65
C GLU A 44 -0.13 24.17 -12.10
N ASN A 45 0.67 24.71 -13.01
CA ASN A 45 0.70 24.33 -14.42
C ASN A 45 1.64 23.14 -14.74
N SER A 46 2.45 22.70 -13.79
CA SER A 46 3.32 21.53 -14.00
C SER A 46 2.54 20.23 -13.83
N ARG A 47 2.71 19.31 -14.80
CA ARG A 47 2.19 17.95 -14.64
C ARG A 47 3.07 17.17 -13.68
N GLU A 48 2.49 16.66 -12.61
CA GLU A 48 3.18 15.86 -11.61
C GLU A 48 2.51 14.50 -11.46
N VAL A 49 3.29 13.44 -11.62
CA VAL A 49 2.83 12.06 -11.44
C VAL A 49 3.78 11.36 -10.47
N TYR A 50 3.26 10.92 -9.35
CA TYR A 50 3.98 10.11 -8.37
C TYR A 50 3.37 8.72 -8.29
N VAL A 51 4.21 7.70 -8.33
CA VAL A 51 3.78 6.29 -8.19
C VAL A 51 4.57 5.66 -7.06
N LEU A 52 3.88 5.29 -5.99
CA LEU A 52 4.43 4.52 -4.88
C LEU A 52 4.13 3.03 -5.11
N VAL A 53 5.16 2.23 -5.34
CA VAL A 53 5.02 0.78 -5.49
C VAL A 53 5.44 0.11 -4.18
N ILE A 54 4.49 -0.54 -3.52
CA ILE A 54 4.72 -1.33 -2.32
C ILE A 54 4.88 -2.78 -2.76
N GLY A 55 6.13 -3.27 -2.75
CA GLY A 55 6.43 -4.67 -3.01
C GLY A 55 6.04 -5.57 -1.84
N GLU A 56 5.87 -6.86 -2.10
CA GLU A 56 5.61 -7.89 -1.10
C GLU A 56 6.71 -8.94 -1.14
N THR A 57 7.09 -9.48 0.01
CA THR A 57 8.12 -10.55 0.14
C THR A 57 9.48 -10.25 -0.53
N ALA A 58 9.77 -8.99 -0.84
CA ALA A 58 10.98 -8.55 -1.54
C ALA A 58 12.06 -8.09 -0.54
N ARG A 59 13.15 -8.85 -0.42
CA ARG A 59 14.29 -8.52 0.45
C ARG A 59 15.39 -7.85 -0.36
N ALA A 60 15.91 -6.73 0.11
CA ALA A 60 16.98 -5.97 -0.56
C ALA A 60 18.19 -6.88 -0.91
N CYS A 61 18.58 -7.79 -0.01
CA CYS A 61 19.69 -8.72 -0.25
C CYS A 61 19.46 -9.72 -1.40
N ASN A 62 18.26 -9.79 -1.96
CA ASN A 62 17.93 -10.62 -3.11
C ASN A 62 17.74 -9.82 -4.41
N PHE A 63 18.07 -8.52 -4.39
CA PHE A 63 18.02 -7.66 -5.58
C PHE A 63 19.41 -7.55 -6.20
N GLY A 64 19.53 -7.79 -7.51
CA GLY A 64 20.76 -7.57 -8.28
C GLY A 64 21.26 -6.14 -8.11
N LEU A 65 20.35 -5.17 -8.05
CA LEU A 65 20.62 -3.76 -7.79
C LEU A 65 21.42 -3.49 -6.50
N TYR A 66 21.34 -4.38 -5.52
CA TYR A 66 22.09 -4.33 -4.25
C TYR A 66 23.24 -5.35 -4.18
N GLY A 67 23.66 -5.92 -5.33
CA GLY A 67 24.79 -6.83 -5.41
C GLY A 67 24.47 -8.31 -5.25
N TYR A 68 23.19 -8.70 -5.38
CA TYR A 68 22.84 -10.12 -5.42
C TYR A 68 23.36 -10.79 -6.69
N GLU A 69 23.99 -11.96 -6.56
CA GLU A 69 24.66 -12.66 -7.67
C GLU A 69 23.71 -13.10 -8.80
N ARG A 70 22.43 -13.33 -8.48
CA ARG A 70 21.41 -13.70 -9.46
C ARG A 70 20.80 -12.46 -10.08
N ASN A 71 20.49 -12.55 -11.37
CA ASN A 71 19.82 -11.47 -12.11
C ASN A 71 18.32 -11.39 -11.77
N THR A 72 18.01 -10.81 -10.62
CA THR A 72 16.64 -10.68 -10.11
C THR A 72 15.98 -9.35 -10.44
N THR A 73 16.76 -8.32 -10.80
CA THR A 73 16.28 -6.97 -11.12
C THR A 73 16.78 -6.46 -12.47
N PRO A 74 16.69 -7.27 -13.57
CA PRO A 74 17.38 -6.99 -14.84
C PRO A 74 16.93 -5.71 -15.54
N LEU A 75 15.73 -5.23 -15.26
CA LEU A 75 15.20 -3.99 -15.81
C LEU A 75 15.61 -2.79 -14.98
N LEU A 76 15.55 -2.90 -13.65
CA LEU A 76 15.97 -1.84 -12.73
C LEU A 76 17.48 -1.57 -12.85
N ASP A 77 18.30 -2.60 -13.04
CA ASP A 77 19.75 -2.50 -13.18
C ASP A 77 20.16 -1.68 -14.41
N LYS A 78 19.27 -1.56 -15.39
CA LYS A 78 19.49 -0.82 -16.66
C LYS A 78 18.74 0.50 -16.73
N MET A 79 17.91 0.78 -15.74
CA MET A 79 17.06 1.97 -15.74
C MET A 79 17.89 3.19 -15.34
N GLU A 80 17.88 4.22 -16.20
CA GLU A 80 18.51 5.50 -15.87
C GLU A 80 17.75 6.24 -14.77
N GLY A 81 18.46 6.98 -13.92
CA GLY A 81 17.87 7.80 -12.87
C GLY A 81 17.44 7.01 -11.61
N VAL A 82 17.73 5.72 -11.53
CA VAL A 82 17.48 4.92 -10.31
C VAL A 82 18.38 5.38 -9.18
N VAL A 83 17.79 5.71 -8.04
CA VAL A 83 18.49 6.02 -6.80
C VAL A 83 18.25 4.90 -5.80
N THR A 84 19.31 4.30 -5.29
CA THR A 84 19.24 3.20 -4.31
C THR A 84 19.52 3.70 -2.90
N PHE A 85 18.75 3.20 -1.94
CA PHE A 85 18.94 3.46 -0.53
C PHE A 85 19.48 2.18 0.14
N THR A 86 20.65 2.26 0.74
CA THR A 86 21.36 1.11 1.33
C THR A 86 21.18 0.98 2.84
N ASP A 87 20.68 2.03 3.49
CA ASP A 87 20.45 2.07 4.94
C ASP A 87 18.97 2.35 5.23
N VAL A 88 18.12 1.35 4.93
CA VAL A 88 16.68 1.41 5.18
C VAL A 88 16.26 0.19 5.97
N LEU A 89 15.62 0.42 7.11
CA LEU A 89 15.08 -0.62 7.98
C LEU A 89 13.54 -0.56 8.00
N THR A 90 12.91 -1.71 7.81
CA THR A 90 11.49 -1.82 8.09
C THR A 90 11.24 -1.86 9.59
N GLN A 91 10.21 -1.16 10.05
CA GLN A 91 9.84 -1.13 11.46
C GLN A 91 9.02 -2.35 11.91
N SER A 92 8.61 -3.21 10.96
CA SER A 92 7.90 -4.46 11.25
C SER A 92 8.21 -5.52 10.18
N ASN A 93 8.17 -6.78 10.59
CA ASN A 93 8.36 -7.94 9.72
C ASN A 93 7.05 -8.53 9.18
N THR A 94 5.94 -7.83 9.33
CA THR A 94 4.62 -8.28 8.88
C THR A 94 3.93 -7.20 8.06
N THR A 95 3.36 -7.57 6.91
CA THR A 95 2.71 -6.67 5.95
C THR A 95 1.62 -5.81 6.60
N HIS A 96 0.77 -6.42 7.43
CA HIS A 96 -0.35 -5.72 8.07
C HIS A 96 0.08 -4.63 9.08
N LYS A 97 1.35 -4.60 9.48
CA LYS A 97 1.94 -3.54 10.32
C LYS A 97 2.84 -2.61 9.51
N SER A 98 3.72 -3.17 8.65
CA SER A 98 4.69 -2.38 7.91
C SER A 98 4.03 -1.47 6.86
N VAL A 99 3.04 -1.96 6.13
CA VAL A 99 2.36 -1.16 5.08
C VAL A 99 1.58 0.02 5.66
N PRO A 100 0.80 -0.09 6.74
CA PRO A 100 0.22 1.09 7.39
C PRO A 100 1.27 2.11 7.83
N MET A 101 2.43 1.69 8.35
CA MET A 101 3.53 2.60 8.70
C MET A 101 4.18 3.26 7.47
N LEU A 102 4.17 2.62 6.29
CA LEU A 102 4.59 3.24 5.03
C LEU A 102 3.57 4.27 4.50
N LEU A 103 2.30 4.05 4.76
CA LEU A 103 1.20 4.88 4.24
C LEU A 103 0.77 5.99 5.21
N SER A 104 1.36 6.09 6.39
CA SER A 104 0.97 7.05 7.43
C SER A 104 2.16 7.56 8.23
N ALA A 105 1.91 8.39 9.23
CA ALA A 105 2.92 8.83 10.19
C ALA A 105 3.14 7.83 11.35
N ALA A 106 2.48 6.66 11.33
CA ALA A 106 2.65 5.65 12.36
C ALA A 106 4.06 5.08 12.37
N SER A 107 4.55 4.78 13.55
CA SER A 107 5.85 4.15 13.78
C SER A 107 5.72 2.94 14.72
N ALA A 108 6.81 2.22 14.94
CA ALA A 108 6.85 1.15 15.93
C ALA A 108 6.64 1.67 17.37
N GLU A 109 7.02 2.93 17.64
CA GLU A 109 6.87 3.59 18.94
C GLU A 109 5.48 4.21 19.12
N ASP A 110 4.83 4.71 18.06
CA ASP A 110 3.48 5.27 18.08
C ASP A 110 2.63 4.66 16.95
N TYR A 111 2.26 3.41 17.10
CA TYR A 111 1.37 2.74 16.16
C TYR A 111 -0.09 3.23 16.30
N ASP A 112 -0.47 3.68 17.49
CA ASP A 112 -1.81 4.17 17.80
C ASP A 112 -2.16 5.50 17.10
N CYS A 113 -1.17 6.16 16.51
CA CYS A 113 -1.40 7.32 15.66
C CYS A 113 -2.32 7.01 14.48
N LEU A 114 -2.38 5.75 14.01
CA LEU A 114 -3.32 5.26 13.00
C LEU A 114 -4.79 5.52 13.34
N TYR A 115 -5.15 5.52 14.63
CA TYR A 115 -6.53 5.79 15.05
C TYR A 115 -6.89 7.27 15.06
N ARG A 116 -5.89 8.17 14.97
CA ARG A 116 -6.07 9.61 15.11
C ARG A 116 -5.80 10.40 13.84
N GLN A 117 -5.10 9.79 12.89
CA GLN A 117 -4.62 10.46 11.69
C GLN A 117 -5.00 9.69 10.43
N LYS A 118 -4.99 10.38 9.31
CA LYS A 118 -5.14 9.81 7.97
C LYS A 118 -3.78 9.48 7.35
N GLY A 119 -3.80 8.81 6.19
CA GLY A 119 -2.61 8.42 5.47
C GLY A 119 -2.09 9.48 4.51
N ILE A 120 -0.91 9.17 3.92
CA ILE A 120 -0.26 10.01 2.90
C ILE A 120 -1.16 10.28 1.69
N ILE A 121 -2.08 9.36 1.37
CA ILE A 121 -3.06 9.51 0.28
C ILE A 121 -3.92 10.75 0.53
N THR A 122 -4.42 10.94 1.76
CA THR A 122 -5.17 12.15 2.13
C THR A 122 -4.30 13.40 2.04
N ALA A 123 -3.01 13.35 2.43
CA ALA A 123 -2.13 14.50 2.29
C ALA A 123 -1.96 14.94 0.83
N PHE A 124 -1.78 13.98 -0.10
CA PHE A 124 -1.73 14.27 -1.53
C PHE A 124 -3.06 14.83 -2.05
N LYS A 125 -4.18 14.28 -1.60
CA LYS A 125 -5.51 14.76 -1.95
C LYS A 125 -5.73 16.22 -1.50
N GLU A 126 -5.36 16.56 -0.27
CA GLU A 126 -5.42 17.95 0.24
C GLU A 126 -4.51 18.88 -0.57
N ALA A 127 -3.36 18.38 -1.06
CA ALA A 127 -2.46 19.12 -1.93
C ALA A 127 -2.93 19.24 -3.40
N GLY A 128 -4.15 18.78 -3.70
CA GLY A 128 -4.79 18.94 -5.02
C GLY A 128 -4.46 17.82 -6.03
N PHE A 129 -3.89 16.70 -5.57
CA PHE A 129 -3.67 15.53 -6.43
C PHE A 129 -4.95 14.69 -6.54
N HIS A 130 -5.22 14.21 -7.75
CA HIS A 130 -6.08 13.05 -7.90
C HIS A 130 -5.32 11.82 -7.39
N THR A 131 -5.98 10.98 -6.60
CA THR A 131 -5.32 9.89 -5.89
C THR A 131 -5.91 8.55 -6.26
N ALA A 132 -5.06 7.54 -6.45
CA ALA A 132 -5.48 6.18 -6.75
C ALA A 132 -4.75 5.15 -5.87
N PHE A 133 -5.46 4.10 -5.44
CA PHE A 133 -4.90 2.97 -4.72
C PHE A 133 -5.34 1.65 -5.37
N PHE A 134 -4.38 0.89 -5.89
CA PHE A 134 -4.66 -0.39 -6.53
C PHE A 134 -3.86 -1.51 -5.86
N SER A 135 -4.57 -2.56 -5.43
CA SER A 135 -3.98 -3.65 -4.68
C SER A 135 -4.28 -5.00 -5.31
N ASN A 136 -3.25 -5.84 -5.41
CA ASN A 136 -3.37 -7.25 -5.76
C ASN A 136 -3.49 -8.14 -4.50
N GLN A 137 -3.93 -7.58 -3.38
CA GLN A 137 -4.26 -8.30 -2.15
C GLN A 137 -5.78 -8.46 -2.02
N LEU A 138 -6.22 -9.41 -1.20
CA LEU A 138 -7.63 -9.46 -0.79
C LEU A 138 -7.86 -8.46 0.34
N PRO A 139 -8.94 -7.68 0.29
CA PRO A 139 -9.31 -6.82 1.41
C PRO A 139 -9.60 -7.68 2.65
N ASN A 140 -9.13 -7.26 3.80
CA ASN A 140 -9.20 -8.00 5.05
C ASN A 140 -9.61 -7.14 6.25
N HIS A 141 -10.14 -5.94 6.00
CA HIS A 141 -10.54 -4.95 7.01
C HIS A 141 -9.38 -4.51 7.91
N SER A 142 -8.16 -4.46 7.36
CA SER A 142 -6.98 -3.91 8.04
C SER A 142 -6.83 -2.42 7.77
N PHE A 143 -5.89 -1.77 8.47
CA PHE A 143 -5.53 -0.38 8.16
C PHE A 143 -5.05 -0.18 6.72
N ILE A 144 -4.52 -1.21 6.05
CA ILE A 144 -4.15 -1.13 4.62
C ILE A 144 -5.38 -0.79 3.77
N ASP A 145 -6.49 -1.49 4.01
CA ASP A 145 -7.74 -1.26 3.28
C ASP A 145 -8.28 0.16 3.55
N PHE A 146 -8.29 0.58 4.82
CA PHE A 146 -8.82 1.89 5.21
C PHE A 146 -7.99 3.03 4.64
N LEU A 147 -6.66 2.96 4.75
CA LEU A 147 -5.76 3.95 4.18
C LEU A 147 -5.83 3.97 2.64
N GLY A 148 -5.94 2.79 2.02
CA GLY A 148 -6.11 2.68 0.57
C GLY A 148 -7.43 3.28 0.08
N MET A 149 -8.52 3.07 0.83
CA MET A 149 -9.86 3.63 0.51
C MET A 149 -9.97 5.15 0.77
N GLU A 150 -8.95 5.81 1.30
CA GLU A 150 -8.87 7.28 1.31
C GLU A 150 -8.71 7.86 -0.11
N ALA A 151 -8.22 7.06 -1.07
CA ALA A 151 -8.03 7.48 -2.46
C ALA A 151 -9.35 7.83 -3.16
N ASP A 152 -9.28 8.68 -4.19
CA ASP A 152 -10.43 9.00 -5.04
C ASP A 152 -10.87 7.77 -5.83
N ASP A 153 -9.91 7.03 -6.39
CA ASP A 153 -10.12 5.74 -7.04
C ASP A 153 -9.36 4.64 -6.30
N TRP A 154 -10.04 3.55 -5.97
CA TRP A 154 -9.38 2.40 -5.36
C TRP A 154 -9.94 1.08 -5.86
N LYS A 155 -9.07 0.07 -5.96
CA LYS A 155 -9.46 -1.26 -6.40
C LYS A 155 -8.58 -2.34 -5.78
N PHE A 156 -9.25 -3.41 -5.31
CA PHE A 156 -8.63 -4.68 -4.92
C PHE A 156 -8.91 -5.72 -6.01
N ILE A 157 -7.94 -5.95 -6.91
CA ILE A 157 -8.19 -6.75 -8.13
C ILE A 157 -8.53 -8.21 -7.82
N LYS A 158 -7.98 -8.78 -6.74
CA LYS A 158 -8.31 -10.15 -6.31
C LYS A 158 -9.73 -10.34 -5.82
N LYS A 159 -10.41 -9.27 -5.39
CA LYS A 159 -11.80 -9.35 -4.91
C LYS A 159 -12.76 -9.79 -6.02
N ASP A 160 -12.48 -9.35 -7.25
CA ASP A 160 -13.33 -9.60 -8.42
C ASP A 160 -12.90 -10.87 -9.19
N ALA A 161 -11.82 -11.52 -8.77
CA ALA A 161 -11.26 -12.67 -9.44
C ALA A 161 -12.01 -13.97 -9.08
N PRO A 162 -12.05 -14.96 -9.99
CA PRO A 162 -12.53 -16.29 -9.66
C PRO A 162 -11.76 -16.89 -8.48
N LYS A 163 -12.46 -17.62 -7.61
CA LYS A 163 -11.84 -18.24 -6.45
C LYS A 163 -10.70 -19.16 -6.87
N GLY A 164 -9.50 -18.90 -6.32
CA GLY A 164 -8.30 -19.68 -6.63
C GLY A 164 -7.55 -19.19 -7.88
N ALA A 165 -7.98 -18.12 -8.54
CA ALA A 165 -7.22 -17.50 -9.61
C ALA A 165 -5.90 -16.92 -9.08
N ASN A 166 -4.81 -17.23 -9.78
CA ASN A 166 -3.54 -16.56 -9.59
C ASN A 166 -3.51 -15.31 -10.47
N ILE A 167 -3.52 -14.13 -9.86
CA ILE A 167 -3.47 -12.85 -10.57
C ILE A 167 -2.06 -12.31 -10.43
N SER A 168 -1.43 -12.03 -11.55
CA SER A 168 -0.11 -11.42 -11.59
C SER A 168 -0.19 -9.91 -11.28
N ASP A 169 0.88 -9.34 -10.72
CA ASP A 169 0.94 -7.91 -10.36
C ASP A 169 0.94 -6.98 -11.58
N ASP A 170 1.27 -7.49 -12.77
CA ASP A 170 1.19 -6.75 -14.03
C ASP A 170 -0.25 -6.36 -14.41
N GLU A 171 -1.26 -7.06 -13.92
CA GLU A 171 -2.67 -6.66 -14.07
C GLU A 171 -2.97 -5.28 -13.44
N LEU A 172 -2.17 -4.84 -12.48
CA LEU A 172 -2.26 -3.48 -11.93
C LEU A 172 -1.90 -2.41 -12.95
N LEU A 173 -1.05 -2.73 -13.94
CA LEU A 173 -0.59 -1.76 -14.95
C LEU A 173 -1.73 -1.25 -15.82
N PHE A 174 -2.74 -2.08 -16.10
CA PHE A 174 -3.92 -1.64 -16.83
C PHE A 174 -4.66 -0.49 -16.12
N LEU A 175 -4.74 -0.56 -14.79
CA LEU A 175 -5.35 0.50 -13.97
C LEU A 175 -4.49 1.75 -13.96
N VAL A 176 -3.16 1.61 -13.86
CA VAL A 176 -2.22 2.73 -13.96
C VAL A 176 -2.35 3.44 -15.31
N GLU A 177 -2.39 2.69 -16.42
CA GLU A 177 -2.57 3.27 -17.76
C GLU A 177 -3.87 4.05 -17.89
N LYS A 178 -4.95 3.55 -17.27
CA LYS A 178 -6.24 4.24 -17.26
C LYS A 178 -6.12 5.60 -16.58
N GLU A 179 -5.50 5.67 -15.40
CA GLU A 179 -5.29 6.92 -14.66
C GLU A 179 -4.39 7.90 -15.43
N LEU A 180 -3.32 7.39 -16.03
CA LEU A 180 -2.42 8.22 -16.85
C LEU A 180 -3.12 8.82 -18.08
N LYS A 181 -4.05 8.06 -18.70
CA LYS A 181 -4.86 8.50 -19.84
C LYS A 181 -6.00 9.45 -19.46
N ALA A 182 -6.42 9.46 -18.20
CA ALA A 182 -7.44 10.41 -17.70
C ALA A 182 -6.96 11.87 -17.72
N GLY A 183 -5.65 12.11 -17.80
CA GLY A 183 -5.09 13.43 -18.06
C GLY A 183 -5.00 14.33 -16.83
N HIS A 184 -5.04 13.80 -15.64
CA HIS A 184 -4.85 14.57 -14.40
C HIS A 184 -3.52 15.31 -14.41
N GLN A 185 -3.53 16.59 -14.07
CA GLN A 185 -2.32 17.41 -13.97
C GLN A 185 -1.47 16.95 -12.77
N LYS A 186 -2.11 16.66 -11.65
CA LYS A 186 -1.49 16.13 -10.44
C LYS A 186 -2.08 14.78 -10.11
N LEU A 187 -1.25 13.74 -10.09
CA LEU A 187 -1.67 12.35 -9.93
C LEU A 187 -0.75 11.64 -8.93
N PHE A 188 -1.33 11.00 -7.93
CA PHE A 188 -0.62 10.13 -6.99
C PHE A 188 -1.24 8.73 -7.00
N ILE A 189 -0.46 7.74 -7.36
CA ILE A 189 -0.89 6.34 -7.43
C ILE A 189 -0.12 5.51 -6.41
N VAL A 190 -0.81 4.71 -5.64
CA VAL A 190 -0.23 3.68 -4.78
C VAL A 190 -0.57 2.31 -5.35
N LEU A 191 0.46 1.49 -5.59
CA LEU A 191 0.34 0.10 -6.02
C LEU A 191 0.77 -0.81 -4.88
N HIS A 192 -0.06 -1.77 -4.51
CA HIS A 192 0.25 -2.77 -3.51
C HIS A 192 0.28 -4.15 -4.16
N ALA A 193 1.49 -4.68 -4.34
CA ALA A 193 1.74 -5.95 -5.00
C ALA A 193 1.34 -7.16 -4.13
N TYR A 194 1.29 -8.34 -4.77
CA TYR A 194 1.09 -9.61 -4.07
C TYR A 194 2.41 -10.33 -3.78
N GLY A 195 3.41 -10.21 -4.67
CA GLY A 195 4.71 -10.89 -4.62
C GLY A 195 4.74 -12.26 -5.27
#